data_06194155c19668aa868c5a3fe2075fdf
#
_entry.id   06194155c19668aa868c5a3fe2075fdf
#
_cell.length_a   1.000
_cell.length_b   1.000
_cell.length_c   1.000
_cell.angle_alpha   90.00
_cell.angle_beta   90.00
_cell.angle_gamma   90.00
#
_symmetry.space_group_name_H-M   'P 1'
#
loop_
_entity.id
_entity.type
_entity.pdbx_description
1 polymer ?
#
loop_
_entity_poly.entity_id
_entity_poly.type
_entity_poly.pdbx_seq_one_letter_code
_entity_poly.pdbx_strand_id
1 'polypeptide(L)'
;MESWRAAWATYTNRALEAAGQPALVDHRSYKRRGIDKIPSVHLGPAASQMEKRGIRTDKGEVNRQIAADNKLLKEIKARVTRLYNWTKAEAEKPADKQSTIAGLWEAQQQLKQPTTRTGRIRALQENATLFNFLNANGIRSMQQLHEKISDLNTRYYDLRGEIVRAERRIATLTERGEMWKQYSQYKAVRKQLDKVKPAKRELFEQRHSRELLLYEAAARYLKELKESGEEITPKAWEREISKLTAVKNVKYMDMKAMREELKAVERLKKAADHLARTEQSQKKEEPEL
;
A
#
# COMPACT_ATOMS: atom_id res chain seq x y z
N MET A 1 4.40 -18.65 21.21
CA MET A 1 3.34 -17.68 20.80
C MET A 1 2.74 -17.98 19.42
N GLU A 2 3.51 -18.44 18.45
CA GLU A 2 2.99 -18.70 17.10
C GLU A 2 2.03 -19.90 17.05
N SER A 3 2.33 -20.97 17.76
CA SER A 3 1.48 -22.16 17.90
C SER A 3 0.10 -21.83 18.49
N TRP A 4 0.06 -20.97 19.51
CA TRP A 4 -1.19 -20.51 20.11
C TRP A 4 -2.06 -19.71 19.12
N ARG A 5 -1.44 -18.81 18.34
CA ARG A 5 -2.16 -18.03 17.29
C ARG A 5 -2.71 -18.94 16.18
N ALA A 6 -1.94 -19.97 15.80
CA ALA A 6 -2.38 -20.96 14.83
C ALA A 6 -3.58 -21.77 15.34
N ALA A 7 -3.48 -22.27 16.58
CA ALA A 7 -4.57 -22.99 17.23
C ALA A 7 -5.83 -22.12 17.33
N TRP A 8 -5.70 -20.87 17.80
CA TRP A 8 -6.81 -19.92 17.88
C TRP A 8 -7.49 -19.69 16.53
N ALA A 9 -6.72 -19.48 15.46
CA ALA A 9 -7.25 -19.32 14.11
C ALA A 9 -8.03 -20.57 13.66
N THR A 10 -7.51 -21.77 13.95
CA THR A 10 -8.17 -23.04 13.62
C THR A 10 -9.51 -23.19 14.35
N TYR A 11 -9.55 -22.94 15.66
CA TYR A 11 -10.79 -23.03 16.44
C TYR A 11 -11.81 -21.99 15.99
N THR A 12 -11.37 -20.74 15.73
CA THR A 12 -12.27 -19.68 15.23
C THR A 12 -12.86 -20.04 13.87
N ASN A 13 -12.06 -20.54 12.94
CA ASN A 13 -12.54 -20.95 11.62
C ASN A 13 -13.55 -22.10 11.70
N ARG A 14 -13.30 -23.11 12.55
CA ARG A 14 -14.29 -24.17 12.80
C ARG A 14 -15.62 -23.63 13.34
N ALA A 15 -15.58 -22.66 14.25
CA ALA A 15 -16.79 -22.04 14.76
C ALA A 15 -17.52 -21.22 13.68
N LEU A 16 -16.78 -20.54 12.80
CA LEU A 16 -17.35 -19.81 11.66
C LEU A 16 -18.01 -20.77 10.67
N GLU A 17 -17.34 -21.87 10.32
CA GLU A 17 -17.88 -22.91 9.43
C GLU A 17 -19.16 -23.53 10.03
N ALA A 18 -19.16 -23.85 11.33
CA ALA A 18 -20.35 -24.37 12.02
C ALA A 18 -21.51 -23.37 12.03
N ALA A 19 -21.22 -22.06 11.99
CA ALA A 19 -22.21 -20.98 11.87
C ALA A 19 -22.59 -20.64 10.42
N GLY A 20 -22.14 -21.41 9.43
CA GLY A 20 -22.38 -21.16 8.00
C GLY A 20 -21.66 -19.90 7.47
N GLN A 21 -20.64 -19.42 8.17
CA GLN A 21 -19.83 -18.26 7.78
C GLN A 21 -18.51 -18.71 7.15
N PRO A 22 -17.97 -17.95 6.18
CA PRO A 22 -16.70 -18.30 5.57
C PRO A 22 -15.54 -18.26 6.59
N ALA A 23 -14.64 -19.25 6.54
CA ALA A 23 -13.42 -19.32 7.35
C ALA A 23 -12.43 -18.22 6.90
N LEU A 24 -12.38 -17.10 7.61
CA LEU A 24 -11.63 -15.90 7.22
C LEU A 24 -10.42 -15.58 8.11
N VAL A 25 -10.26 -16.30 9.23
CA VAL A 25 -9.20 -15.99 10.21
C VAL A 25 -7.90 -16.68 9.82
N ASP A 26 -6.86 -15.88 9.60
CA ASP A 26 -5.50 -16.37 9.35
C ASP A 26 -4.53 -15.64 10.27
N HIS A 27 -3.79 -16.38 11.08
CA HIS A 27 -2.84 -15.84 12.06
C HIS A 27 -1.54 -15.31 11.43
N ARG A 28 -1.29 -15.65 10.16
CA ARG A 28 -0.08 -15.24 9.45
C ARG A 28 -0.13 -13.77 9.04
N SER A 29 1.02 -13.10 9.07
CA SER A 29 1.12 -11.73 8.54
C SER A 29 0.81 -11.67 7.04
N TYR A 30 0.40 -10.52 6.53
CA TYR A 30 0.15 -10.32 5.09
C TYR A 30 1.34 -10.76 4.23
N LYS A 31 2.58 -10.51 4.68
CA LYS A 31 3.79 -10.97 3.98
C LYS A 31 3.83 -12.50 3.84
N ARG A 32 3.55 -13.24 4.92
CA ARG A 32 3.56 -14.71 4.91
C ARG A 32 2.40 -15.30 4.11
N ARG A 33 1.34 -14.53 3.94
CA ARG A 33 0.18 -14.87 3.08
C ARG A 33 0.37 -14.46 1.63
N GLY A 34 1.49 -13.82 1.26
CA GLY A 34 1.70 -13.28 -0.08
C GLY A 34 0.77 -12.11 -0.44
N ILE A 35 0.11 -11.50 0.56
CA ILE A 35 -0.80 -10.38 0.34
C ILE A 35 0.03 -9.08 0.27
N ASP A 36 -0.01 -8.46 -0.90
CA ASP A 36 0.65 -7.18 -1.16
C ASP A 36 -0.21 -6.00 -0.67
N LYS A 37 -0.30 -5.86 0.66
CA LYS A 37 -1.09 -4.83 1.33
C LYS A 37 -0.38 -4.34 2.59
N ILE A 38 -0.45 -3.03 2.83
CA ILE A 38 0.01 -2.41 4.07
C ILE A 38 -1.01 -2.74 5.17
N PRO A 39 -0.60 -3.31 6.30
CA PRO A 39 -1.51 -3.58 7.40
C PRO A 39 -1.98 -2.30 8.09
N SER A 40 -3.24 -2.27 8.52
CA SER A 40 -3.77 -1.19 9.34
C SER A 40 -3.23 -1.26 10.79
N VAL A 41 -3.23 -0.12 11.46
CA VAL A 41 -2.87 -0.01 12.88
C VAL A 41 -4.08 -0.37 13.74
N HIS A 42 -3.87 -1.14 14.80
CA HIS A 42 -4.92 -1.47 15.75
C HIS A 42 -5.36 -0.22 16.53
N LEU A 43 -6.64 0.11 16.45
CA LEU A 43 -7.20 1.32 17.08
C LEU A 43 -7.24 1.22 18.61
N GLY A 44 -7.55 0.05 19.12
CA GLY A 44 -7.91 -0.16 20.53
C GLY A 44 -9.37 0.22 20.84
N PRO A 45 -9.91 -0.16 22.02
CA PRO A 45 -11.34 0.02 22.33
C PRO A 45 -11.79 1.49 22.32
N ALA A 46 -11.02 2.37 22.95
CA ALA A 46 -11.36 3.79 23.09
C ALA A 46 -11.42 4.50 21.72
N ALA A 47 -10.32 4.40 20.92
CA ALA A 47 -10.28 5.01 19.60
C ALA A 47 -11.32 4.39 18.65
N SER A 48 -11.59 3.09 18.76
CA SER A 48 -12.61 2.41 17.97
C SER A 48 -14.03 2.95 18.29
N GLN A 49 -14.34 3.22 19.56
CA GLN A 49 -15.61 3.82 19.95
C GLN A 49 -15.73 5.28 19.49
N MET A 50 -14.65 6.06 19.59
CA MET A 50 -14.61 7.45 19.10
C MET A 50 -14.87 7.51 17.59
N GLU A 51 -14.18 6.68 16.80
CA GLU A 51 -14.37 6.61 15.34
C GLU A 51 -15.81 6.18 14.97
N LYS A 52 -16.41 5.23 15.70
CA LYS A 52 -17.82 4.85 15.51
C LYS A 52 -18.80 5.99 15.77
N ARG A 53 -18.45 6.92 16.66
CA ARG A 53 -19.24 8.13 16.96
C ARG A 53 -18.94 9.30 16.02
N GLY A 54 -18.11 9.10 14.99
CA GLY A 54 -17.70 10.15 14.06
C GLY A 54 -16.57 11.06 14.56
N ILE A 55 -15.99 10.78 15.72
CA ILE A 55 -14.87 11.55 16.27
C ILE A 55 -13.57 11.01 15.67
N ARG A 56 -12.85 11.85 14.94
CA ARG A 56 -11.58 11.47 14.31
C ARG A 56 -10.48 11.29 15.36
N THR A 57 -9.72 10.22 15.23
CA THR A 57 -8.57 9.92 16.08
C THR A 57 -7.29 9.85 15.22
N ASP A 58 -6.13 10.08 15.83
CA ASP A 58 -4.84 10.01 15.13
C ASP A 58 -4.61 8.63 14.49
N LYS A 59 -4.93 7.55 15.22
CA LYS A 59 -4.84 6.18 14.69
C LYS A 59 -5.84 5.93 13.56
N GLY A 60 -7.03 6.50 13.65
CA GLY A 60 -8.04 6.46 12.59
C GLY A 60 -7.57 7.19 11.34
N GLU A 61 -6.92 8.34 11.48
CA GLU A 61 -6.34 9.09 10.36
C GLU A 61 -5.22 8.30 9.68
N VAL A 62 -4.33 7.68 10.46
CA VAL A 62 -3.30 6.77 9.93
C VAL A 62 -3.93 5.63 9.12
N ASN A 63 -5.01 5.03 9.63
CA ASN A 63 -5.69 3.94 8.91
C ASN A 63 -6.38 4.42 7.62
N ARG A 64 -6.94 5.62 7.59
CA ARG A 64 -7.48 6.24 6.36
C ARG A 64 -6.39 6.46 5.33
N GLN A 65 -5.23 6.96 5.74
CA GLN A 65 -4.07 7.11 4.86
C GLN A 65 -3.60 5.76 4.32
N ILE A 66 -3.44 4.74 5.17
CA ILE A 66 -3.08 3.39 4.75
C ILE A 66 -4.09 2.82 3.74
N ALA A 67 -5.38 3.05 3.94
CA ALA A 67 -6.41 2.61 3.02
C ALA A 67 -6.29 3.30 1.65
N ALA A 68 -6.01 4.61 1.62
CA ALA A 68 -5.78 5.38 0.41
C ALA A 68 -4.51 4.90 -0.33
N ASP A 69 -3.42 4.66 0.40
CA ASP A 69 -2.17 4.15 -0.14
C ASP A 69 -2.32 2.75 -0.73
N ASN A 70 -3.02 1.85 -0.04
CA ASN A 70 -3.33 0.52 -0.54
C ASN A 70 -4.17 0.56 -1.82
N LYS A 71 -5.14 1.48 -1.91
CA LYS A 71 -5.96 1.69 -3.10
C LYS A 71 -5.09 2.16 -4.27
N LEU A 72 -4.21 3.14 -4.04
CA LEU A 72 -3.29 3.66 -5.04
C LEU A 72 -2.36 2.56 -5.57
N LEU A 73 -1.71 1.79 -4.68
CA LEU A 73 -0.81 0.70 -5.05
C LEU A 73 -1.52 -0.39 -5.85
N LYS A 74 -2.72 -0.78 -5.44
CA LYS A 74 -3.54 -1.77 -6.17
C LYS A 74 -3.92 -1.26 -7.57
N GLU A 75 -4.29 0.02 -7.68
CA GLU A 75 -4.63 0.66 -8.94
C GLU A 75 -3.44 0.66 -9.91
N ILE A 76 -2.26 1.12 -9.45
CA ILE A 76 -1.05 1.17 -10.27
C ILE A 76 -0.64 -0.24 -10.72
N LYS A 77 -0.62 -1.22 -9.81
CA LYS A 77 -0.29 -2.60 -10.13
C LYS A 77 -1.19 -3.17 -11.23
N ALA A 78 -2.50 -2.98 -11.10
CA ALA A 78 -3.45 -3.46 -12.10
C ALA A 78 -3.25 -2.79 -13.46
N ARG A 79 -2.95 -1.48 -13.49
CA ARG A 79 -2.69 -0.72 -14.71
C ARG A 79 -1.41 -1.17 -15.39
N VAL A 80 -0.31 -1.18 -14.66
CA VAL A 80 0.99 -1.54 -15.22
C VAL A 80 1.00 -2.98 -15.73
N THR A 81 0.43 -3.95 -15.01
CA THR A 81 0.32 -5.34 -15.47
C THR A 81 -0.51 -5.46 -16.74
N ARG A 82 -1.66 -4.77 -16.81
CA ARG A 82 -2.51 -4.77 -18.00
C ARG A 82 -1.82 -4.17 -19.22
N LEU A 83 -1.14 -3.04 -19.04
CA LEU A 83 -0.43 -2.37 -20.12
C LEU A 83 0.80 -3.15 -20.56
N TYR A 84 1.55 -3.72 -19.62
CA TYR A 84 2.68 -4.59 -19.91
C TYR A 84 2.27 -5.78 -20.79
N ASN A 85 1.23 -6.50 -20.41
CA ASN A 85 0.73 -7.64 -21.18
C ASN A 85 0.23 -7.22 -22.57
N TRP A 86 -0.47 -6.09 -22.66
CA TRP A 86 -0.94 -5.58 -23.94
C TRP A 86 0.22 -5.15 -24.86
N THR A 87 1.15 -4.34 -24.38
CA THR A 87 2.28 -3.86 -25.20
C THR A 87 3.18 -4.99 -25.61
N LYS A 88 3.37 -6.01 -24.73
CA LYS A 88 4.11 -7.23 -25.08
C LYS A 88 3.44 -7.97 -26.24
N ALA A 89 2.15 -8.24 -26.12
CA ALA A 89 1.40 -8.92 -27.17
C ALA A 89 1.38 -8.14 -28.49
N GLU A 90 1.33 -6.79 -28.44
CA GLU A 90 1.42 -5.96 -29.66
C GLU A 90 2.84 -5.98 -30.27
N ALA A 91 3.88 -5.92 -29.45
CA ALA A 91 5.27 -5.94 -29.93
C ALA A 91 5.69 -7.30 -30.53
N GLU A 92 5.06 -8.40 -30.11
CA GLU A 92 5.29 -9.76 -30.60
C GLU A 92 4.53 -10.06 -31.92
N LYS A 93 3.60 -9.19 -32.36
CA LYS A 93 2.92 -9.37 -33.64
C LYS A 93 3.86 -9.17 -34.83
N PRO A 94 3.61 -9.86 -35.97
CA PRO A 94 4.31 -9.56 -37.23
C PRO A 94 4.18 -8.08 -37.63
N ALA A 95 5.19 -7.52 -38.26
CA ALA A 95 5.26 -6.08 -38.56
C ALA A 95 4.07 -5.55 -39.39
N ASP A 96 3.51 -6.37 -40.27
CA ASP A 96 2.34 -6.08 -41.09
C ASP A 96 1.03 -6.00 -40.29
N LYS A 97 0.98 -6.63 -39.11
CA LYS A 97 -0.19 -6.67 -38.20
C LYS A 97 0.00 -5.87 -36.92
N GLN A 98 1.14 -5.21 -36.79
CA GLN A 98 1.47 -4.43 -35.61
C GLN A 98 0.78 -3.06 -35.66
N SER A 99 0.11 -2.66 -34.59
CA SER A 99 -0.45 -1.32 -34.46
C SER A 99 0.66 -0.27 -34.46
N THR A 100 0.52 0.78 -35.28
CA THR A 100 1.48 1.90 -35.24
C THR A 100 1.03 2.94 -34.20
N ILE A 101 1.98 3.61 -33.56
CA ILE A 101 1.68 4.69 -32.60
C ILE A 101 0.88 5.81 -33.28
N ALA A 102 1.19 6.15 -34.52
CA ALA A 102 0.46 7.14 -35.30
C ALA A 102 -0.99 6.71 -35.56
N GLY A 103 -1.22 5.48 -36.01
CA GLY A 103 -2.56 4.94 -36.23
C GLY A 103 -3.39 4.85 -34.96
N LEU A 104 -2.77 4.47 -33.83
CA LEU A 104 -3.45 4.50 -32.52
C LEU A 104 -3.77 5.92 -32.05
N TRP A 105 -2.91 6.89 -32.35
CA TRP A 105 -3.17 8.29 -32.09
C TRP A 105 -4.35 8.84 -32.89
N GLU A 106 -4.40 8.56 -34.18
CA GLU A 106 -5.52 8.94 -35.07
C GLU A 106 -6.83 8.29 -34.60
N ALA A 107 -6.81 6.99 -34.33
CA ALA A 107 -7.98 6.28 -33.83
C ALA A 107 -8.49 6.85 -32.51
N GLN A 108 -7.56 7.26 -31.62
CA GLN A 108 -7.92 7.87 -30.35
C GLN A 108 -8.63 9.24 -30.56
N GLN A 109 -8.24 10.00 -31.57
CA GLN A 109 -8.92 11.26 -31.90
C GLN A 109 -10.32 11.04 -32.51
N GLN A 110 -10.55 9.93 -33.20
CA GLN A 110 -11.84 9.54 -33.75
C GLN A 110 -12.83 9.00 -32.70
N LEU A 111 -12.35 8.63 -31.50
CA LEU A 111 -13.25 8.26 -30.43
C LEU A 111 -14.24 9.38 -30.10
N LYS A 112 -15.49 8.98 -29.75
CA LYS A 112 -16.59 9.90 -29.45
C LYS A 112 -16.15 11.02 -28.52
N GLN A 113 -16.12 12.24 -29.03
CA GLN A 113 -15.73 13.43 -28.28
C GLN A 113 -16.84 13.83 -27.30
N PRO A 114 -16.47 14.31 -26.08
CA PRO A 114 -17.45 14.81 -25.13
C PRO A 114 -18.21 16.00 -25.69
N THR A 115 -19.52 16.03 -25.49
CA THR A 115 -20.40 17.11 -25.98
C THR A 115 -20.30 18.37 -25.09
N THR A 116 -19.98 18.21 -23.79
CA THR A 116 -19.88 19.33 -22.85
C THR A 116 -18.58 20.12 -23.04
N ARG A 117 -18.61 21.45 -22.79
CA ARG A 117 -17.41 22.31 -22.83
C ARG A 117 -16.29 21.79 -21.89
N THR A 118 -16.64 21.44 -20.64
CA THR A 118 -15.71 20.93 -19.66
C THR A 118 -15.11 19.59 -20.09
N GLY A 119 -15.93 18.70 -20.67
CA GLY A 119 -15.48 17.44 -21.24
C GLY A 119 -14.47 17.61 -22.36
N ARG A 120 -14.72 18.58 -23.30
CA ARG A 120 -13.80 18.90 -24.41
C ARG A 120 -12.46 19.44 -23.90
N ILE A 121 -12.48 20.38 -22.96
CA ILE A 121 -11.25 20.90 -22.34
C ILE A 121 -10.45 19.75 -21.69
N ARG A 122 -11.12 18.87 -20.94
CA ARG A 122 -10.49 17.71 -20.33
C ARG A 122 -9.89 16.76 -21.39
N ALA A 123 -10.60 16.46 -22.46
CA ALA A 123 -10.09 15.64 -23.56
C ALA A 123 -8.84 16.25 -24.21
N LEU A 124 -8.80 17.57 -24.41
CA LEU A 124 -7.62 18.27 -24.92
C LEU A 124 -6.42 18.17 -23.98
N GLN A 125 -6.62 18.42 -22.68
CA GLN A 125 -5.57 18.27 -21.66
C GLN A 125 -5.02 16.85 -21.62
N GLU A 126 -5.91 15.88 -21.70
CA GLU A 126 -5.57 14.48 -21.71
C GLU A 126 -4.81 14.07 -22.98
N ASN A 127 -5.15 14.62 -24.16
CA ASN A 127 -4.40 14.41 -25.40
C ASN A 127 -3.01 15.05 -25.33
N ALA A 128 -2.93 16.28 -24.83
CA ALA A 128 -1.65 16.95 -24.59
C ALA A 128 -0.75 16.14 -23.65
N THR A 129 -1.30 15.55 -22.59
CA THR A 129 -0.56 14.70 -21.67
C THR A 129 0.00 13.46 -22.37
N LEU A 130 -0.79 12.79 -23.20
CA LEU A 130 -0.34 11.64 -23.97
C LEU A 130 0.75 12.04 -24.97
N PHE A 131 0.54 13.13 -25.73
CA PHE A 131 1.53 13.63 -26.68
C PHE A 131 2.87 13.96 -26.00
N ASN A 132 2.81 14.69 -24.88
CA ASN A 132 4.00 15.02 -24.10
C ASN A 132 4.71 13.78 -23.56
N PHE A 133 3.96 12.76 -23.10
CA PHE A 133 4.53 11.50 -22.66
C PHE A 133 5.26 10.79 -23.80
N LEU A 134 4.66 10.65 -24.97
CA LEU A 134 5.28 9.98 -26.12
C LEU A 134 6.53 10.74 -26.58
N ASN A 135 6.44 12.05 -26.71
CA ASN A 135 7.54 12.90 -27.17
C ASN A 135 8.71 12.95 -26.16
N ALA A 136 8.42 13.15 -24.88
CA ALA A 136 9.42 13.22 -23.82
C ALA A 136 10.18 11.88 -23.65
N ASN A 137 9.57 10.75 -23.99
CA ASN A 137 10.20 9.43 -23.93
C ASN A 137 10.68 8.93 -25.31
N GLY A 138 10.56 9.73 -26.38
CA GLY A 138 11.00 9.35 -27.72
C GLY A 138 10.26 8.14 -28.32
N ILE A 139 9.01 7.88 -27.90
CA ILE A 139 8.23 6.69 -28.26
C ILE A 139 7.60 6.89 -29.64
N ARG A 140 8.08 6.12 -30.60
CA ARG A 140 7.60 6.13 -32.01
C ARG A 140 7.10 4.77 -32.49
N SER A 141 7.40 3.69 -31.75
CA SER A 141 7.03 2.31 -32.09
C SER A 141 6.42 1.58 -30.89
N MET A 142 5.69 0.49 -31.17
CA MET A 142 5.13 -0.37 -30.10
C MET A 142 6.23 -1.04 -29.29
N GLN A 143 7.39 -1.34 -29.91
CA GLN A 143 8.55 -1.88 -29.21
C GLN A 143 9.06 -0.89 -28.15
N GLN A 144 9.26 0.38 -28.51
CA GLN A 144 9.70 1.42 -27.56
C GLN A 144 8.65 1.68 -26.46
N LEU A 145 7.36 1.60 -26.81
CA LEU A 145 6.30 1.69 -25.82
C LEU A 145 6.35 0.52 -24.83
N HIS A 146 6.59 -0.70 -25.31
CA HIS A 146 6.73 -1.88 -24.46
C HIS A 146 7.94 -1.76 -23.53
N GLU A 147 9.10 -1.34 -24.04
CA GLU A 147 10.30 -1.08 -23.24
C GLU A 147 10.01 -0.07 -22.12
N LYS A 148 9.36 1.06 -22.45
CA LYS A 148 8.99 2.06 -21.44
C LYS A 148 8.02 1.51 -20.39
N ILE A 149 7.04 0.71 -20.79
CA ILE A 149 6.11 0.09 -19.82
C ILE A 149 6.80 -0.98 -18.98
N SER A 150 7.77 -1.71 -19.53
CA SER A 150 8.61 -2.65 -18.80
C SER A 150 9.43 -1.94 -17.72
N ASP A 151 10.03 -0.79 -18.06
CA ASP A 151 10.76 0.06 -17.11
C ASP A 151 9.83 0.57 -15.98
N LEU A 152 8.62 1.04 -16.33
CA LEU A 152 7.63 1.46 -15.34
C LEU A 152 7.19 0.30 -14.44
N ASN A 153 7.08 -0.92 -14.98
CA ASN A 153 6.78 -2.11 -14.20
C ASN A 153 7.89 -2.42 -13.20
N THR A 154 9.15 -2.42 -13.63
CA THR A 154 10.31 -2.62 -12.76
C THR A 154 10.37 -1.54 -11.68
N ARG A 155 10.25 -0.26 -12.06
CA ARG A 155 10.24 0.88 -11.14
C ARG A 155 9.11 0.80 -10.11
N TYR A 156 7.93 0.28 -10.49
CA TYR A 156 6.84 0.05 -9.55
C TYR A 156 7.26 -0.91 -8.42
N TYR A 157 7.87 -2.04 -8.76
CA TYR A 157 8.29 -3.03 -7.75
C TYR A 157 9.43 -2.51 -6.88
N ASP A 158 10.36 -1.74 -7.44
CA ASP A 158 11.47 -1.12 -6.69
C ASP A 158 10.94 -0.11 -5.67
N LEU A 159 10.13 0.85 -6.12
CA LEU A 159 9.47 1.84 -5.24
C LEU A 159 8.62 1.15 -4.17
N ARG A 160 7.87 0.11 -4.55
CA ARG A 160 7.07 -0.66 -3.60
C ARG A 160 7.94 -1.36 -2.55
N GLY A 161 9.06 -1.95 -2.98
CA GLY A 161 10.04 -2.57 -2.09
C GLY A 161 10.63 -1.58 -1.09
N GLU A 162 10.98 -0.38 -1.53
CA GLU A 162 11.50 0.69 -0.68
C GLU A 162 10.46 1.19 0.33
N ILE A 163 9.22 1.41 -0.09
CA ILE A 163 8.10 1.79 0.78
C ILE A 163 7.92 0.74 1.89
N VAL A 164 7.87 -0.55 1.53
CA VAL A 164 7.71 -1.64 2.50
C VAL A 164 8.86 -1.71 3.50
N ARG A 165 10.10 -1.51 3.04
CA ARG A 165 11.27 -1.47 3.94
C ARG A 165 11.17 -0.32 4.92
N ALA A 166 10.83 0.89 4.44
CA ALA A 166 10.66 2.07 5.27
C ALA A 166 9.53 1.88 6.31
N GLU A 167 8.39 1.35 5.89
CA GLU A 167 7.24 1.10 6.79
C GLU A 167 7.56 0.09 7.89
N ARG A 168 8.27 -0.99 7.56
CA ARG A 168 8.70 -1.96 8.57
C ARG A 168 9.65 -1.34 9.58
N ARG A 169 10.61 -0.56 9.11
CA ARG A 169 11.56 0.10 10.00
C ARG A 169 10.87 1.13 10.90
N ILE A 170 9.95 1.93 10.35
CA ILE A 170 9.12 2.87 11.12
C ILE A 170 8.34 2.12 12.20
N ALA A 171 7.66 1.00 11.86
CA ALA A 171 6.89 0.22 12.81
C ALA A 171 7.76 -0.31 13.97
N THR A 172 8.94 -0.87 13.67
CA THR A 172 9.89 -1.34 14.68
C THR A 172 10.36 -0.21 15.60
N LEU A 173 10.72 0.94 15.04
CA LEU A 173 11.18 2.09 15.83
C LEU A 173 10.06 2.70 16.67
N THR A 174 8.84 2.71 16.15
CA THR A 174 7.64 3.18 16.90
C THR A 174 7.37 2.27 18.10
N GLU A 175 7.42 0.95 17.91
CA GLU A 175 7.28 -0.02 19.00
C GLU A 175 8.34 0.19 20.08
N ARG A 176 9.61 0.35 19.69
CA ARG A 176 10.72 0.67 20.61
C ARG A 176 10.46 1.97 21.39
N GLY A 177 9.98 3.00 20.71
CA GLY A 177 9.62 4.29 21.29
C GLY A 177 8.48 4.17 22.31
N GLU A 178 7.44 3.39 21.98
CA GLU A 178 6.33 3.12 22.90
C GLU A 178 6.79 2.36 24.14
N MET A 179 7.63 1.34 24.00
CA MET A 179 8.19 0.60 25.16
C MET A 179 9.06 1.50 26.02
N TRP A 180 9.90 2.34 25.43
CA TRP A 180 10.67 3.32 26.20
C TRP A 180 9.79 4.31 26.94
N LYS A 181 8.72 4.80 26.32
CA LYS A 181 7.77 5.73 26.92
C LYS A 181 7.08 5.11 28.13
N GLN A 182 6.59 3.86 28.02
CA GLN A 182 5.98 3.11 29.11
C GLN A 182 6.96 2.88 30.25
N TYR A 183 8.19 2.45 29.94
CA TYR A 183 9.25 2.28 30.93
C TYR A 183 9.53 3.56 31.70
N SER A 184 9.70 4.68 31.01
CA SER A 184 10.00 5.98 31.60
C SER A 184 8.84 6.50 32.46
N GLN A 185 7.61 6.34 31.98
CA GLN A 185 6.39 6.78 32.65
C GLN A 185 6.16 6.05 33.98
N TYR A 186 6.35 4.74 34.01
CA TYR A 186 6.03 3.93 35.18
C TYR A 186 7.24 3.61 36.07
N LYS A 187 8.42 4.08 35.73
CA LYS A 187 9.64 3.92 36.53
C LYS A 187 9.50 4.45 37.94
N ALA A 188 8.77 5.56 38.12
CA ALA A 188 8.51 6.15 39.44
C ALA A 188 7.68 5.22 40.31
N VAL A 189 6.64 4.61 39.78
CA VAL A 189 5.76 3.65 40.49
C VAL A 189 6.55 2.43 40.95
N ARG A 190 7.42 1.89 40.09
CA ARG A 190 8.32 0.79 40.44
C ARG A 190 9.27 1.15 41.58
N LYS A 191 9.88 2.34 41.52
CA LYS A 191 10.75 2.82 42.60
C LYS A 191 9.98 3.04 43.92
N GLN A 192 8.71 3.41 43.87
CA GLN A 192 7.88 3.52 45.06
C GLN A 192 7.61 2.15 45.68
N LEU A 193 7.28 1.14 44.87
CA LEU A 193 7.08 -0.24 45.33
C LEU A 193 8.29 -0.75 46.14
N ASP A 194 9.51 -0.46 45.66
CA ASP A 194 10.77 -0.91 46.35
C ASP A 194 10.95 -0.26 47.74
N LYS A 195 10.27 0.88 47.99
CA LYS A 195 10.30 1.62 49.28
C LYS A 195 9.13 1.26 50.22
N VAL A 196 8.09 0.56 49.70
CA VAL A 196 6.90 0.19 50.48
C VAL A 196 7.26 -0.91 51.52
N LYS A 197 6.81 -0.72 52.78
CA LYS A 197 6.96 -1.71 53.85
C LYS A 197 6.27 -3.03 53.44
N PRO A 198 6.85 -4.21 53.81
CA PRO A 198 6.33 -5.52 53.41
C PRO A 198 4.82 -5.70 53.64
N ALA A 199 4.32 -5.27 54.81
CA ALA A 199 2.89 -5.38 55.17
C ALA A 199 1.89 -4.57 54.26
N LYS A 200 2.38 -3.59 53.48
CA LYS A 200 1.56 -2.77 52.57
C LYS A 200 1.86 -3.03 51.10
N ARG A 201 2.81 -3.93 50.83
CA ARG A 201 3.28 -4.16 49.46
C ARG A 201 2.22 -4.76 48.56
N GLU A 202 1.52 -5.77 49.04
CA GLU A 202 0.45 -6.43 48.29
C GLU A 202 -0.68 -5.46 47.91
N LEU A 203 -1.12 -4.59 48.84
CA LEU A 203 -2.12 -3.60 48.59
C LEU A 203 -1.66 -2.56 47.53
N PHE A 204 -0.38 -2.19 47.55
CA PHE A 204 0.21 -1.29 46.59
C PHE A 204 0.27 -1.96 45.20
N GLU A 205 0.68 -3.21 45.11
CA GLU A 205 0.72 -3.99 43.87
C GLU A 205 -0.67 -4.16 43.25
N GLN A 206 -1.68 -4.42 44.08
CA GLN A 206 -3.07 -4.48 43.59
C GLN A 206 -3.56 -3.15 43.02
N ARG A 207 -3.27 -2.04 43.68
CA ARG A 207 -3.65 -0.70 43.23
C ARG A 207 -2.96 -0.26 41.94
N HIS A 208 -1.71 -0.63 41.77
CA HIS A 208 -0.85 -0.25 40.65
C HIS A 208 -0.54 -1.43 39.70
N SER A 209 -1.35 -2.48 39.74
CA SER A 209 -1.09 -3.73 39.00
C SER A 209 -0.89 -3.50 37.48
N ARG A 210 -1.71 -2.65 36.88
CA ARG A 210 -1.60 -2.29 35.47
C ARG A 210 -0.30 -1.55 35.15
N GLU A 211 0.09 -0.61 35.95
CA GLU A 211 1.28 0.24 35.77
C GLU A 211 2.55 -0.60 35.94
N LEU A 212 2.57 -1.46 36.94
CA LEU A 212 3.67 -2.39 37.21
C LEU A 212 3.81 -3.43 36.08
N LEU A 213 2.70 -3.99 35.60
CA LEU A 213 2.71 -4.94 34.47
C LEU A 213 3.27 -4.29 33.19
N LEU A 214 2.85 -3.07 32.88
CA LEU A 214 3.35 -2.34 31.71
C LEU A 214 4.84 -1.98 31.85
N TYR A 215 5.26 -1.59 33.06
CA TYR A 215 6.68 -1.35 33.35
C TYR A 215 7.53 -2.62 33.16
N GLU A 216 7.10 -3.75 33.71
CA GLU A 216 7.84 -5.02 33.63
C GLU A 216 7.92 -5.53 32.19
N ALA A 217 6.83 -5.43 31.42
CA ALA A 217 6.84 -5.78 30.00
C ALA A 217 7.82 -4.90 29.21
N ALA A 218 7.79 -3.59 29.45
CA ALA A 218 8.68 -2.64 28.80
C ALA A 218 10.15 -2.83 29.24
N ALA A 219 10.41 -3.07 30.53
CA ALA A 219 11.75 -3.32 31.04
C ALA A 219 12.36 -4.61 30.44
N ARG A 220 11.56 -5.68 30.31
CA ARG A 220 11.98 -6.94 29.67
C ARG A 220 12.34 -6.72 28.23
N TYR A 221 11.48 -6.05 27.47
CA TYR A 221 11.71 -5.73 26.07
C TYR A 221 12.99 -4.91 25.86
N LEU A 222 13.20 -3.86 26.67
CA LEU A 222 14.40 -3.03 26.60
C LEU A 222 15.68 -3.77 27.00
N LYS A 223 15.56 -4.73 27.92
CA LYS A 223 16.67 -5.59 28.31
C LYS A 223 17.06 -6.53 27.15
N GLU A 224 16.10 -7.20 26.54
CA GLU A 224 16.32 -8.04 25.36
C GLU A 224 16.94 -7.24 24.19
N LEU A 225 16.48 -6.00 24.00
CA LEU A 225 17.02 -5.10 22.97
C LEU A 225 18.51 -4.78 23.25
N LYS A 226 18.86 -4.52 24.50
CA LYS A 226 20.25 -4.26 24.91
C LYS A 226 21.13 -5.52 24.78
N GLU A 227 20.61 -6.69 25.12
CA GLU A 227 21.29 -7.97 24.97
C GLU A 227 21.54 -8.32 23.50
N SER A 228 20.71 -7.86 22.58
CA SER A 228 20.93 -7.99 21.13
C SER A 228 21.96 -7.00 20.56
N GLY A 229 22.60 -6.20 21.41
CA GLY A 229 23.64 -5.24 21.03
C GLY A 229 23.10 -3.90 20.52
N GLU A 230 21.81 -3.63 20.67
CA GLU A 230 21.21 -2.38 20.22
C GLU A 230 21.19 -1.32 21.34
N GLU A 231 21.55 -0.09 20.99
CA GLU A 231 21.53 1.02 21.96
C GLU A 231 20.12 1.61 22.12
N ILE A 232 19.79 1.96 23.36
CA ILE A 232 18.52 2.64 23.68
C ILE A 232 18.67 4.14 23.47
N THR A 233 18.34 4.61 22.27
CA THR A 233 18.47 5.99 21.85
C THR A 233 17.14 6.59 21.34
N PRO A 234 16.17 6.90 22.22
CA PRO A 234 14.81 7.30 21.82
C PRO A 234 14.79 8.53 20.88
N LYS A 235 15.61 9.52 21.14
CA LYS A 235 15.72 10.70 20.28
C LYS A 235 16.26 10.38 18.88
N ALA A 236 17.15 9.40 18.76
CA ALA A 236 17.65 8.95 17.47
C ALA A 236 16.55 8.18 16.71
N TRP A 237 15.76 7.35 17.39
CA TRP A 237 14.62 6.65 16.80
C TRP A 237 13.57 7.63 16.25
N GLU A 238 13.20 8.67 16.99
CA GLU A 238 12.27 9.71 16.54
C GLU A 238 12.79 10.43 15.28
N ARG A 239 14.08 10.79 15.25
CA ARG A 239 14.71 11.40 14.08
C ARG A 239 14.71 10.46 12.87
N GLU A 240 14.99 9.16 13.08
CA GLU A 240 14.99 8.16 12.03
C GLU A 240 13.56 7.95 11.49
N ILE A 241 12.55 7.87 12.36
CA ILE A 241 11.13 7.81 11.96
C ILE A 241 10.75 9.01 11.08
N SER A 242 11.13 10.23 11.48
CA SER A 242 10.85 11.43 10.71
C SER A 242 11.50 11.40 9.33
N LYS A 243 12.76 11.00 9.23
CA LYS A 243 13.47 10.83 7.95
C LYS A 243 12.83 9.78 7.06
N LEU A 244 12.54 8.61 7.59
CA LEU A 244 11.90 7.52 6.84
C LEU A 244 10.49 7.89 6.37
N THR A 245 9.75 8.64 7.18
CA THR A 245 8.43 9.15 6.81
C THR A 245 8.53 10.14 5.65
N ALA A 246 9.49 11.05 5.67
CA ALA A 246 9.74 11.98 4.56
C ALA A 246 10.10 11.23 3.27
N VAL A 247 11.03 10.27 3.34
CA VAL A 247 11.42 9.43 2.20
C VAL A 247 10.22 8.66 1.65
N LYS A 248 9.42 8.04 2.53
CA LYS A 248 8.19 7.32 2.14
C LYS A 248 7.22 8.24 1.39
N ASN A 249 7.00 9.45 1.87
CA ASN A 249 6.10 10.41 1.22
C ASN A 249 6.58 10.79 -0.18
N VAL A 250 7.89 10.99 -0.39
CA VAL A 250 8.45 11.22 -1.73
C VAL A 250 8.18 10.03 -2.65
N LYS A 251 8.38 8.78 -2.17
CA LYS A 251 8.09 7.58 -2.96
C LYS A 251 6.61 7.47 -3.35
N TYR A 252 5.70 7.90 -2.48
CA TYR A 252 4.26 7.96 -2.85
C TYR A 252 3.95 9.06 -3.88
N MET A 253 4.70 10.18 -3.89
CA MET A 253 4.59 11.16 -4.97
C MET A 253 5.07 10.57 -6.30
N ASP A 254 6.19 9.84 -6.31
CA ASP A 254 6.67 9.11 -7.49
C ASP A 254 5.64 8.10 -8.00
N MET A 255 4.98 7.37 -7.09
CA MET A 255 3.88 6.46 -7.44
C MET A 255 2.69 7.18 -8.07
N LYS A 256 2.34 8.38 -7.58
CA LYS A 256 1.27 9.20 -8.17
C LYS A 256 1.65 9.69 -9.57
N ALA A 257 2.89 10.14 -9.77
CA ALA A 257 3.40 10.54 -11.08
C ALA A 257 3.34 9.37 -12.07
N MET A 258 3.82 8.20 -11.68
CA MET A 258 3.74 6.97 -12.48
C MET A 258 2.29 6.62 -12.85
N ARG A 259 1.33 6.78 -11.94
CA ARG A 259 -0.09 6.56 -12.24
C ARG A 259 -0.58 7.44 -13.39
N GLU A 260 -0.16 8.71 -13.43
CA GLU A 260 -0.57 9.62 -14.49
C GLU A 260 0.07 9.24 -15.85
N GLU A 261 1.34 8.81 -15.86
CA GLU A 261 1.98 8.25 -17.05
C GLU A 261 1.23 7.02 -17.58
N LEU A 262 0.88 6.08 -16.70
CA LEU A 262 0.11 4.88 -17.09
C LEU A 262 -1.30 5.21 -17.61
N LYS A 263 -1.96 6.24 -17.05
CA LYS A 263 -3.26 6.72 -17.57
C LYS A 263 -3.13 7.29 -18.99
N ALA A 264 -2.04 7.97 -19.30
CA ALA A 264 -1.79 8.45 -20.66
C ALA A 264 -1.73 7.29 -21.66
N VAL A 265 -0.99 6.24 -21.32
CA VAL A 265 -0.85 5.05 -22.19
C VAL A 265 -2.17 4.26 -22.32
N GLU A 266 -3.02 4.21 -21.27
CA GLU A 266 -4.31 3.52 -21.33
C GLU A 266 -5.24 4.04 -22.43
N ARG A 267 -5.02 5.26 -22.92
CA ARG A 267 -5.77 5.83 -24.05
C ARG A 267 -5.42 5.18 -25.37
N LEU A 268 -4.11 4.95 -25.61
CA LEU A 268 -3.68 4.21 -26.78
C LEU A 268 -4.26 2.79 -26.77
N LYS A 269 -4.28 2.16 -25.60
CA LYS A 269 -4.92 0.85 -25.46
C LYS A 269 -6.42 0.90 -25.78
N LYS A 270 -7.14 1.91 -25.29
CA LYS A 270 -8.56 2.07 -25.62
C LYS A 270 -8.80 2.28 -27.11
N ALA A 271 -7.94 3.03 -27.78
CA ALA A 271 -7.99 3.20 -29.23
C ALA A 271 -7.74 1.88 -29.96
N ALA A 272 -6.73 1.11 -29.53
CA ALA A 272 -6.47 -0.22 -30.08
C ALA A 272 -7.67 -1.18 -29.88
N ASP A 273 -8.25 -1.20 -28.68
CA ASP A 273 -9.44 -2.03 -28.38
C ASP A 273 -10.65 -1.61 -29.25
N HIS A 274 -10.77 -0.32 -29.59
CA HIS A 274 -11.83 0.18 -30.46
C HIS A 274 -11.62 -0.26 -31.91
N LEU A 275 -10.41 -0.09 -32.45
CA LEU A 275 -10.07 -0.55 -33.82
C LEU A 275 -10.34 -2.03 -33.98
N ALA A 276 -9.86 -2.86 -33.03
CA ALA A 276 -10.06 -4.31 -33.07
C ALA A 276 -11.57 -4.71 -33.08
N ARG A 277 -12.40 -3.97 -32.37
CA ARG A 277 -13.86 -4.20 -32.38
C ARG A 277 -14.50 -3.82 -33.72
N THR A 278 -14.08 -2.70 -34.30
CA THR A 278 -14.59 -2.22 -35.60
C THR A 278 -14.25 -3.22 -36.70
N GLU A 279 -13.01 -3.71 -36.76
CA GLU A 279 -12.58 -4.74 -37.72
C GLU A 279 -13.35 -6.06 -37.55
N GLN A 280 -13.63 -6.47 -36.30
CA GLN A 280 -14.43 -7.68 -36.04
C GLN A 280 -15.90 -7.51 -36.48
N SER A 281 -16.45 -6.33 -36.33
CA SER A 281 -17.82 -6.03 -36.77
C SER A 281 -17.91 -6.03 -38.30
N GLN A 282 -16.96 -5.43 -39.01
CA GLN A 282 -16.89 -5.41 -40.46
C GLN A 282 -16.75 -6.81 -41.07
N LYS A 283 -15.88 -7.68 -40.46
CA LYS A 283 -15.74 -9.09 -40.90
C LYS A 283 -17.00 -9.95 -40.68
N LYS A 284 -17.90 -9.56 -39.77
CA LYS A 284 -19.16 -10.27 -39.56
C LYS A 284 -20.25 -9.81 -40.51
N GLU A 285 -20.13 -8.62 -41.10
CA GLU A 285 -21.08 -8.05 -42.05
C GLU A 285 -20.72 -8.37 -43.51
N GLU A 286 -19.49 -8.85 -43.80
CA GLU A 286 -19.13 -9.42 -45.11
C GLU A 286 -19.74 -10.81 -45.23
N PRO A 287 -20.75 -11.03 -46.10
CA PRO A 287 -21.28 -12.37 -46.33
C PRO A 287 -20.20 -13.22 -47.00
N GLU A 288 -20.02 -14.46 -46.52
CA GLU A 288 -19.26 -15.49 -47.26
C GLU A 288 -19.89 -15.61 -48.66
N LEU A 289 -19.19 -15.08 -49.67
CA LEU A 289 -19.49 -15.28 -51.09
C LEU A 289 -18.94 -16.62 -51.56
#